data_cbb49846c92fda55f8c4cf00a344c64a
#
_entry.id   cbb49846c92fda55f8c4cf00a344c64a
#
_cell.length_a   1.000
_cell.length_b   1.000
_cell.length_c   1.000
_cell.angle_alpha   90.00
_cell.angle_beta   90.00
_cell.angle_gamma   90.00
#
_symmetry.space_group_name_H-M   'P 1'
#
loop_
_entity.id
_entity.type
_entity.pdbx_description
1 polymer ?
#
loop_
_entity_poly.entity_id
_entity_poly.type
_entity_poly.pdbx_seq_one_letter_code
_entity_poly.pdbx_strand_id
1 'polypeptide(L)'
;MTTRDPPPVSYATTTYFGVNSFKFVNEKGAVTIGRYQLLPDAGRHFLSKDECGKAATNYLEDEIRQRIARRVVRFNMVLQLAAPGDKVDDPSVAWASTNKITTLGTLTVAAVVPDSEATERALLFLPALLPAGIEPADPMIQFRNKTYPVSYERRHQSQPVRATAVVE
;
A
#
# COMPACT_ATOMS: atom_id res chain seq x y z
N MET A 1 11.46 -22.24 0.26
CA MET A 1 11.18 -21.37 1.43
C MET A 1 11.50 -19.94 0.99
N THR A 2 10.51 -19.09 0.83
CA THR A 2 10.74 -17.65 0.58
C THR A 2 11.23 -17.05 1.91
N THR A 3 12.50 -16.67 1.98
CA THR A 3 13.03 -15.94 3.12
C THR A 3 12.31 -14.61 3.21
N ARG A 4 11.61 -14.38 4.31
CA ARG A 4 10.93 -13.12 4.58
C ARG A 4 11.99 -12.03 4.72
N ASP A 5 11.83 -10.93 3.98
CA ASP A 5 12.73 -9.78 4.15
C ASP A 5 12.78 -9.33 5.61
N PRO A 6 13.94 -8.88 6.11
CA PRO A 6 14.02 -8.23 7.41
C PRO A 6 13.10 -7.01 7.53
N PRO A 7 12.82 -6.50 8.74
CA PRO A 7 12.09 -5.26 8.89
C PRO A 7 12.76 -4.10 8.16
N PRO A 8 12.00 -3.26 7.41
CA PRO A 8 12.59 -2.14 6.69
C PRO A 8 13.06 -1.04 7.64
N VAL A 9 14.06 -0.28 7.23
CA VAL A 9 14.54 0.90 7.98
C VAL A 9 13.46 2.00 8.02
N SER A 10 12.63 2.08 7.00
CA SER A 10 11.59 3.09 6.84
C SER A 10 10.45 2.56 5.98
N TYR A 11 9.24 3.09 6.16
CA TYR A 11 8.17 2.95 5.18
C TYR A 11 8.57 3.47 3.78
N ALA A 12 9.53 4.41 3.70
CA ALA A 12 10.05 4.95 2.45
C ALA A 12 11.13 4.07 1.79
N THR A 13 11.51 2.95 2.39
CA THR A 13 12.59 2.07 1.90
C THR A 13 12.16 0.62 1.71
N THR A 14 10.87 0.39 1.50
CA THR A 14 10.33 -0.93 1.16
C THR A 14 9.45 -0.86 -0.07
N THR A 15 9.38 -1.95 -0.83
CA THR A 15 8.47 -2.08 -1.97
C THR A 15 7.07 -2.47 -1.48
N TYR A 16 6.04 -1.84 -2.04
CA TYR A 16 4.65 -2.21 -1.79
C TYR A 16 4.08 -2.92 -3.02
N PHE A 17 3.43 -4.04 -2.78
CA PHE A 17 2.82 -4.86 -3.81
C PHE A 17 1.30 -4.85 -3.67
N GLY A 18 0.63 -4.33 -4.69
CA GLY A 18 -0.82 -4.49 -4.83
C GLY A 18 -1.12 -5.93 -5.28
N VAL A 19 -1.84 -6.68 -4.44
CA VAL A 19 -2.16 -8.09 -4.74
C VAL A 19 -3.35 -8.23 -5.69
N ASN A 20 -4.25 -7.25 -5.71
CA ASN A 20 -5.42 -7.25 -6.59
C ASN A 20 -5.03 -6.87 -8.01
N SER A 21 -5.65 -7.52 -8.99
CA SER A 21 -5.47 -7.23 -10.40
C SER A 21 -6.57 -6.33 -10.95
N PHE A 22 -6.21 -5.51 -11.92
CA PHE A 22 -7.10 -4.58 -12.62
C PHE A 22 -6.97 -4.75 -14.12
N LYS A 23 -8.06 -4.53 -14.84
CA LYS A 23 -8.09 -4.38 -16.29
C LYS A 23 -7.94 -2.91 -16.64
N PHE A 24 -7.06 -2.63 -17.56
CA PHE A 24 -6.85 -1.29 -18.14
C PHE A 24 -7.30 -1.34 -19.59
N VAL A 25 -8.29 -0.55 -19.92
CA VAL A 25 -8.90 -0.50 -21.25
C VAL A 25 -8.52 0.84 -21.89
N ASN A 26 -7.78 0.81 -22.97
CA ASN A 26 -7.41 2.02 -23.69
C ASN A 26 -8.54 2.49 -24.62
N GLU A 27 -8.37 3.67 -25.23
CA GLU A 27 -9.34 4.28 -26.14
C GLU A 27 -9.70 3.40 -27.36
N LYS A 28 -8.81 2.47 -27.74
CA LYS A 28 -9.05 1.50 -28.83
C LYS A 28 -9.72 0.21 -28.35
N GLY A 29 -10.09 0.12 -27.06
CA GLY A 29 -10.68 -1.06 -26.47
C GLY A 29 -9.69 -2.20 -26.17
N ALA A 30 -8.39 -2.00 -26.34
CA ALA A 30 -7.40 -3.00 -25.98
C ALA A 30 -7.27 -3.10 -24.45
N VAL A 31 -7.29 -4.33 -23.95
CA VAL A 31 -7.26 -4.67 -22.53
C VAL A 31 -5.87 -5.12 -22.12
N THR A 32 -5.36 -4.53 -21.03
CA THR A 32 -4.16 -4.98 -20.36
C THR A 32 -4.51 -5.28 -18.90
N ILE A 33 -4.03 -6.40 -18.35
CA ILE A 33 -4.24 -6.75 -16.94
C ILE A 33 -2.93 -6.56 -16.19
N GLY A 34 -3.01 -5.97 -14.99
CA GLY A 34 -1.83 -5.72 -14.19
C GLY A 34 -2.11 -5.52 -12.71
N ARG A 35 -1.03 -5.57 -11.92
CA ARG A 35 -1.00 -5.28 -10.49
C ARG A 35 -0.09 -4.10 -10.21
N TYR A 36 -0.54 -3.19 -9.36
CA TYR A 36 0.27 -2.03 -8.96
C TYR A 36 1.43 -2.43 -8.06
N GLN A 37 2.56 -1.74 -8.22
CA GLN A 37 3.66 -1.79 -7.27
C GLN A 37 4.17 -0.37 -7.02
N LEU A 38 4.61 -0.10 -5.80
CA LEU A 38 5.30 1.14 -5.44
C LEU A 38 6.75 0.81 -5.10
N LEU A 39 7.65 1.24 -5.96
CA LEU A 39 9.09 1.02 -5.81
C LEU A 39 9.69 2.26 -5.15
N PRO A 40 10.36 2.13 -3.98
CA PRO A 40 10.91 3.28 -3.28
C PRO A 40 12.05 3.92 -4.07
N ASP A 41 11.97 5.24 -4.29
CA ASP A 41 13.03 6.02 -4.94
C ASP A 41 14.34 6.01 -4.12
N ALA A 42 14.21 5.89 -2.81
CA ALA A 42 15.34 5.76 -1.89
C ALA A 42 16.00 4.37 -1.91
N GLY A 43 15.49 3.42 -2.69
CA GLY A 43 15.94 2.02 -2.67
C GLY A 43 15.39 1.24 -1.48
N ARG A 44 15.67 -0.07 -1.47
CA ARG A 44 15.25 -0.98 -0.39
C ARG A 44 16.34 -1.06 0.67
N HIS A 45 15.98 -0.75 1.93
CA HIS A 45 16.89 -0.82 3.06
C HIS A 45 16.21 -1.50 4.25
N PHE A 46 16.92 -2.42 4.87
CA PHE A 46 16.43 -3.25 5.96
C PHE A 46 17.33 -3.11 7.18
N LEU A 47 16.73 -3.30 8.36
CA LEU A 47 17.48 -3.34 9.61
C LEU A 47 18.37 -4.60 9.67
N SER A 48 19.57 -4.45 10.20
CA SER A 48 20.38 -5.57 10.64
C SER A 48 19.72 -6.28 11.83
N LYS A 49 20.19 -7.48 12.15
CA LYS A 49 19.68 -8.24 13.31
C LYS A 49 19.83 -7.47 14.63
N ASP A 50 20.96 -6.77 14.78
CA ASP A 50 21.24 -5.99 16.00
C ASP A 50 20.36 -4.73 16.10
N GLU A 51 20.09 -4.08 14.98
CA GLU A 51 19.19 -2.93 14.93
C GLU A 51 17.75 -3.34 15.21
N CYS A 52 17.29 -4.49 14.69
CA CYS A 52 15.97 -5.04 15.00
C CYS A 52 15.75 -5.23 16.50
N GLY A 53 16.78 -5.72 17.22
CA GLY A 53 16.70 -5.93 18.66
C GLY A 53 16.65 -4.66 19.50
N LYS A 54 17.03 -3.51 18.91
CA LYS A 54 17.07 -2.19 19.59
C LYS A 54 15.94 -1.27 19.13
N ALA A 55 15.24 -1.61 18.05
CA ALA A 55 14.20 -0.76 17.49
C ALA A 55 12.99 -0.69 18.42
N ALA A 56 12.46 0.53 18.64
CA ALA A 56 11.20 0.72 19.33
C ALA A 56 10.03 0.11 18.55
N THR A 57 8.93 -0.23 19.21
CA THR A 57 7.77 -0.88 18.57
C THR A 57 7.18 -0.05 17.43
N ASN A 58 7.22 1.27 17.55
CA ASN A 58 6.64 2.23 16.59
C ASN A 58 7.70 3.00 15.78
N TYR A 59 8.94 2.51 15.70
CA TYR A 59 10.05 3.21 15.06
C TYR A 59 9.76 3.67 13.62
N LEU A 60 8.95 2.93 12.86
CA LEU A 60 8.59 3.27 11.48
C LEU A 60 7.74 4.55 11.39
N GLU A 61 6.86 4.79 12.37
CA GLU A 61 6.04 6.00 12.41
C GLU A 61 6.89 7.22 12.73
N ASP A 62 7.77 7.10 13.70
CA ASP A 62 8.67 8.19 14.10
C ASP A 62 9.65 8.52 12.97
N GLU A 63 10.20 7.48 12.33
CA GLU A 63 11.15 7.63 11.21
C GLU A 63 10.50 8.33 10.02
N ILE A 64 9.31 7.88 9.59
CA ILE A 64 8.67 8.46 8.40
C ILE A 64 8.27 9.91 8.63
N ARG A 65 7.80 10.28 9.82
CA ARG A 65 7.50 11.67 10.19
C ARG A 65 8.74 12.55 10.13
N GLN A 66 9.86 12.11 10.72
CA GLN A 66 11.13 12.82 10.67
C GLN A 66 11.69 12.94 9.25
N ARG A 67 11.55 11.88 8.45
CA ARG A 67 12.00 11.86 7.05
C ARG A 67 11.24 12.88 6.22
N ILE A 68 9.90 12.88 6.29
CA ILE A 68 9.04 13.80 5.53
C ILE A 68 9.30 15.25 5.94
N ALA A 69 9.57 15.51 7.22
CA ALA A 69 9.93 16.86 7.70
C ALA A 69 11.25 17.40 7.08
N ARG A 70 12.14 16.51 6.64
CA ARG A 70 13.45 16.88 6.05
C ARG A 70 13.39 16.90 4.52
N ARG A 71 12.64 16.00 3.91
CA ARG A 71 12.55 15.84 2.45
C ARG A 71 11.31 15.06 2.06
N VAL A 72 10.81 15.32 0.85
CA VAL A 72 9.72 14.54 0.27
C VAL A 72 10.12 13.07 0.08
N VAL A 73 9.17 12.19 0.24
CA VAL A 73 9.32 10.75 -0.04
C VAL A 73 8.69 10.45 -1.40
N ARG A 74 9.39 9.68 -2.23
CA ARG A 74 8.92 9.32 -3.57
C ARG A 74 8.94 7.83 -3.80
N PHE A 75 7.97 7.39 -4.59
CA PHE A 75 7.89 6.03 -5.11
C PHE A 75 7.62 6.08 -6.61
N ASN A 76 8.32 5.24 -7.36
CA ASN A 76 7.94 4.95 -8.73
C ASN A 76 6.73 4.00 -8.70
N MET A 77 5.59 4.48 -9.20
CA MET A 77 4.40 3.68 -9.37
C MET A 77 4.50 2.92 -10.68
N VAL A 78 4.49 1.61 -10.62
CA VAL A 78 4.59 0.74 -11.78
C VAL A 78 3.43 -0.25 -11.82
N LEU A 79 3.16 -0.77 -13.01
CA LEU A 79 2.22 -1.85 -13.25
C LEU A 79 2.99 -3.09 -13.66
N GLN A 80 2.90 -4.16 -12.88
CA GLN A 80 3.33 -5.48 -13.28
C GLN A 80 2.26 -6.07 -14.20
N LEU A 81 2.63 -6.40 -15.43
CA LEU A 81 1.70 -6.91 -16.44
C LEU A 81 1.50 -8.41 -16.27
N ALA A 82 0.25 -8.86 -16.42
CA ALA A 82 -0.05 -10.28 -16.42
C ALA A 82 0.62 -10.97 -17.62
N ALA A 83 1.24 -12.11 -17.35
CA ALA A 83 1.77 -13.01 -18.37
C ALA A 83 0.78 -14.16 -18.66
N PRO A 84 0.92 -14.87 -19.79
CA PRO A 84 0.12 -16.05 -20.05
C PRO A 84 0.25 -17.10 -18.93
N GLY A 85 -0.88 -17.53 -18.38
CA GLY A 85 -0.93 -18.48 -17.26
C GLY A 85 -0.99 -17.87 -15.88
N ASP A 86 -0.82 -16.55 -15.72
CA ASP A 86 -1.00 -15.90 -14.43
C ASP A 86 -2.45 -15.95 -13.93
N LYS A 87 -2.61 -16.19 -12.65
CA LYS A 87 -3.91 -16.14 -11.98
C LYS A 87 -4.31 -14.69 -11.75
N VAL A 88 -5.18 -14.18 -12.63
CA VAL A 88 -5.64 -12.77 -12.58
C VAL A 88 -6.82 -12.57 -11.64
N ASP A 89 -7.52 -13.63 -11.30
CA ASP A 89 -8.71 -13.69 -10.46
C ASP A 89 -8.43 -14.16 -9.02
N ASP A 90 -7.17 -14.47 -8.70
CA ASP A 90 -6.76 -14.95 -7.38
C ASP A 90 -5.62 -14.09 -6.81
N PRO A 91 -5.92 -13.18 -5.86
CA PRO A 91 -4.90 -12.30 -5.27
C PRO A 91 -3.94 -13.02 -4.32
N SER A 92 -4.20 -14.29 -3.95
CA SER A 92 -3.32 -15.08 -3.09
C SER A 92 -2.13 -15.69 -3.85
N VAL A 93 -2.24 -15.77 -5.19
CA VAL A 93 -1.19 -16.32 -6.05
C VAL A 93 -0.27 -15.19 -6.54
N ALA A 94 1.00 -15.24 -6.15
CA ALA A 94 2.01 -14.31 -6.64
C ALA A 94 2.30 -14.56 -8.13
N TRP A 95 2.46 -13.48 -8.90
CA TRP A 95 2.96 -13.57 -10.28
C TRP A 95 4.49 -13.62 -10.28
N ALA A 96 5.05 -14.11 -11.37
CA ALA A 96 6.50 -14.22 -11.52
C ALA A 96 7.16 -12.82 -11.46
N SER A 97 8.26 -12.70 -10.70
CA SER A 97 9.04 -11.46 -10.61
C SER A 97 9.66 -11.02 -11.94
N THR A 98 9.73 -11.93 -12.92
CA THR A 98 10.22 -11.68 -14.28
C THR A 98 9.15 -11.09 -15.21
N ASN A 99 7.90 -10.97 -14.76
CA ASN A 99 6.86 -10.32 -15.55
C ASN A 99 7.25 -8.90 -15.92
N LYS A 100 6.86 -8.49 -17.13
CA LYS A 100 7.11 -7.12 -17.60
C LYS A 100 6.45 -6.10 -16.67
N ILE A 101 7.18 -5.05 -16.37
CA ILE A 101 6.65 -3.87 -15.66
C ILE A 101 6.60 -2.67 -16.59
N THR A 102 5.65 -1.78 -16.34
CA THR A 102 5.54 -0.50 -17.03
C THR A 102 5.38 0.63 -16.01
N THR A 103 6.08 1.73 -16.21
CA THR A 103 6.00 2.89 -15.32
C THR A 103 4.70 3.64 -15.58
N LEU A 104 3.98 3.98 -14.51
CA LEU A 104 2.77 4.79 -14.54
C LEU A 104 3.05 6.25 -14.15
N GLY A 105 3.98 6.47 -13.21
CA GLY A 105 4.32 7.79 -12.71
C GLY A 105 5.04 7.74 -11.38
N THR A 106 5.05 8.88 -10.67
CA THR A 106 5.69 9.02 -9.36
C THR A 106 4.65 9.42 -8.31
N LEU A 107 4.58 8.65 -7.23
CA LEU A 107 3.85 9.03 -6.02
C LEU A 107 4.78 9.85 -5.13
N THR A 108 4.39 11.05 -4.75
CA THR A 108 5.15 11.92 -3.85
C THR A 108 4.37 12.16 -2.56
N VAL A 109 4.99 11.83 -1.43
CA VAL A 109 4.48 12.13 -0.09
C VAL A 109 5.25 13.34 0.42
N ALA A 110 4.57 14.49 0.45
CA ALA A 110 5.19 15.80 0.70
C ALA A 110 5.06 16.27 2.15
N ALA A 111 4.01 15.85 2.84
CA ALA A 111 3.74 16.30 4.21
C ALA A 111 2.95 15.24 5.01
N VAL A 112 3.05 15.31 6.32
CA VAL A 112 2.16 14.62 7.24
C VAL A 112 1.00 15.56 7.57
N VAL A 113 -0.23 15.07 7.53
CA VAL A 113 -1.40 15.87 7.94
C VAL A 113 -1.35 16.14 9.44
N PRO A 114 -1.76 17.34 9.91
CA PRO A 114 -1.63 17.73 11.30
C PRO A 114 -2.33 16.78 12.28
N ASP A 115 -3.54 16.34 11.97
CA ASP A 115 -4.31 15.37 12.76
C ASP A 115 -4.55 14.12 11.90
N SER A 116 -3.52 13.27 11.82
CA SER A 116 -3.60 12.07 11.00
C SER A 116 -4.62 11.06 11.53
N GLU A 117 -4.82 10.96 12.86
CA GLU A 117 -5.79 10.04 13.45
C GLU A 117 -7.24 10.43 13.10
N ALA A 118 -7.61 11.69 13.26
CA ALA A 118 -8.94 12.17 12.86
C ALA A 118 -9.15 12.08 11.36
N THR A 119 -8.12 12.42 10.56
CA THR A 119 -8.18 12.30 9.10
C THR A 119 -8.38 10.85 8.65
N GLU A 120 -7.62 9.90 9.19
CA GLU A 120 -7.74 8.48 8.87
C GLU A 120 -9.10 7.91 9.24
N ARG A 121 -9.68 8.35 10.38
CA ARG A 121 -11.05 7.97 10.77
C ARG A 121 -12.09 8.41 9.74
N ALA A 122 -11.93 9.61 9.17
CA ALA A 122 -12.86 10.18 8.20
C ALA A 122 -12.70 9.58 6.79
N LEU A 123 -11.62 8.83 6.50
CA LEU A 123 -11.38 8.27 5.19
C LEU A 123 -12.14 6.97 4.97
N LEU A 124 -12.85 6.89 3.84
CA LEU A 124 -13.44 5.68 3.30
C LEU A 124 -12.89 5.43 1.89
N PHE A 125 -12.07 4.41 1.74
CA PHE A 125 -11.58 3.97 0.44
C PHE A 125 -12.47 2.84 -0.10
N LEU A 126 -13.03 3.06 -1.28
CA LEU A 126 -13.80 2.06 -2.00
C LEU A 126 -12.97 1.53 -3.18
N PRO A 127 -12.42 0.31 -3.08
CA PRO A 127 -11.45 -0.18 -4.08
C PRO A 127 -12.05 -0.43 -5.47
N ALA A 128 -13.38 -0.49 -5.58
CA ALA A 128 -14.07 -0.58 -6.86
C ALA A 128 -14.51 0.78 -7.43
N LEU A 129 -14.29 1.89 -6.71
CA LEU A 129 -14.51 3.25 -7.23
C LEU A 129 -13.30 3.65 -8.07
N LEU A 130 -13.36 3.35 -9.34
CA LEU A 130 -12.26 3.46 -10.30
C LEU A 130 -12.61 4.48 -11.39
N PRO A 131 -11.60 5.18 -11.95
CA PRO A 131 -11.81 6.04 -13.12
C PRO A 131 -12.18 5.21 -14.36
N ALA A 132 -12.74 5.88 -15.36
CA ALA A 132 -13.04 5.26 -16.65
C ALA A 132 -11.78 4.61 -17.25
N GLY A 133 -11.96 3.43 -17.84
CA GLY A 133 -10.86 2.65 -18.42
C GLY A 133 -10.13 1.75 -17.42
N ILE A 134 -10.49 1.75 -16.13
CA ILE A 134 -9.96 0.79 -15.16
C ILE A 134 -11.11 0.02 -14.52
N GLU A 135 -11.00 -1.31 -14.53
CA GLU A 135 -12.00 -2.24 -13.99
C GLU A 135 -11.34 -3.26 -13.06
N PRO A 136 -12.06 -3.75 -12.02
CA PRO A 136 -11.59 -4.88 -11.23
C PRO A 136 -11.42 -6.13 -12.10
N ALA A 137 -10.30 -6.84 -11.97
CA ALA A 137 -10.09 -8.12 -12.65
C ALA A 137 -10.26 -9.31 -11.70
N ASP A 138 -10.14 -9.09 -10.38
CA ASP A 138 -10.37 -10.14 -9.41
C ASP A 138 -11.62 -9.87 -8.53
N PRO A 139 -12.35 -10.93 -8.10
CA PRO A 139 -13.60 -10.80 -7.36
C PRO A 139 -13.42 -10.27 -5.93
N MET A 140 -12.21 -10.36 -5.37
CA MET A 140 -11.94 -9.89 -4.01
C MET A 140 -12.11 -8.38 -3.88
N ILE A 141 -11.89 -7.62 -4.96
CA ILE A 141 -12.14 -6.17 -4.97
C ILE A 141 -13.61 -5.87 -4.67
N GLN A 142 -14.54 -6.62 -5.25
CA GLN A 142 -15.97 -6.45 -5.00
C GLN A 142 -16.36 -6.81 -3.57
N PHE A 143 -15.77 -7.86 -3.02
CA PHE A 143 -15.95 -8.23 -1.62
C PHE A 143 -15.45 -7.12 -0.68
N ARG A 144 -14.24 -6.62 -0.91
CA ARG A 144 -13.65 -5.52 -0.13
C ARG A 144 -14.50 -4.25 -0.22
N ASN A 145 -15.03 -3.95 -1.40
CA ASN A 145 -15.88 -2.77 -1.63
C ASN A 145 -17.17 -2.79 -0.79
N LYS A 146 -17.71 -3.98 -0.48
CA LYS A 146 -18.85 -4.17 0.41
C LYS A 146 -18.47 -4.13 1.89
N THR A 147 -17.27 -4.55 2.24
CA THR A 147 -16.82 -4.67 3.63
C THR A 147 -16.29 -3.36 4.21
N TYR A 148 -15.69 -2.51 3.38
CA TYR A 148 -15.05 -1.27 3.85
C TYR A 148 -16.04 -0.24 4.44
N PRO A 149 -17.26 -0.04 3.91
CA PRO A 149 -18.26 0.80 4.57
C PRO A 149 -18.60 0.33 6.00
N VAL A 150 -18.75 -0.99 6.20
CA VAL A 150 -19.00 -1.56 7.54
C VAL A 150 -17.85 -1.27 8.50
N SER A 151 -16.62 -1.41 8.03
CA SER A 151 -15.42 -1.07 8.83
C SER A 151 -15.36 0.43 9.15
N TYR A 152 -15.72 1.27 8.18
CA TYR A 152 -15.81 2.73 8.38
C TYR A 152 -16.83 3.08 9.47
N GLU A 153 -18.05 2.56 9.40
CA GLU A 153 -19.10 2.78 10.40
C GLU A 153 -18.65 2.35 11.80
N ARG A 154 -18.03 1.15 11.91
CA ARG A 154 -17.50 0.65 13.18
C ARG A 154 -16.46 1.58 13.78
N ARG A 155 -15.53 2.12 12.98
CA ARG A 155 -14.53 3.09 13.45
C ARG A 155 -15.14 4.38 13.97
N HIS A 156 -16.27 4.82 13.38
CA HIS A 156 -16.98 6.02 13.85
C HIS A 156 -17.76 5.79 15.15
N GLN A 157 -18.29 4.56 15.34
CA GLN A 157 -19.01 4.18 16.55
C GLN A 157 -18.09 3.89 17.73
N SER A 158 -16.86 3.46 17.47
CA SER A 158 -15.85 3.20 18.50
C SER A 158 -15.32 4.54 19.04
N GLN A 159 -15.61 4.84 20.32
CA GLN A 159 -14.97 5.96 20.99
C GLN A 159 -13.45 5.72 21.07
N PRO A 160 -12.61 6.77 20.95
CA PRO A 160 -11.19 6.61 21.19
C PRO A 160 -10.99 6.06 22.60
N VAL A 161 -10.25 4.95 22.71
CA VAL A 161 -9.79 4.46 24.00
C VAL A 161 -8.88 5.57 24.56
N ARG A 162 -9.40 6.39 25.47
CA ARG A 162 -8.56 7.31 26.24
C ARG A 162 -7.57 6.43 26.99
N ALA A 163 -6.30 6.50 26.62
CA ALA A 163 -5.23 6.00 27.47
C ALA A 163 -5.37 6.71 28.82
N THR A 164 -5.90 6.00 29.80
CA THR A 164 -5.89 6.45 31.18
C THR A 164 -4.42 6.50 31.56
N ALA A 165 -3.86 7.72 31.67
CA ALA A 165 -2.57 7.91 32.28
C ALA A 165 -2.67 7.36 33.70
N VAL A 166 -2.00 6.24 33.96
CA VAL A 166 -1.75 5.77 35.31
C VAL A 166 -0.71 6.77 35.89
N VAL A 167 -1.18 7.69 36.71
CA VAL A 167 -0.33 8.52 37.55
C VAL A 167 -0.03 7.67 38.79
N GLU A 168 1.18 7.18 38.90
CA GLU A 168 1.84 6.80 40.17
C GLU A 168 2.83 7.89 40.57
#